data_b702ed91cf11340aa5d7461513c24919
#
_entry.id   b702ed91cf11340aa5d7461513c24919
#
_cell.length_a   1.000
_cell.length_b   1.000
_cell.length_c   1.000
_cell.angle_alpha   90.00
_cell.angle_beta   90.00
_cell.angle_gamma   90.00
#
_symmetry.space_group_name_H-M   'P 1'
#
loop_
_entity.id
_entity.type
_entity.pdbx_description
1 polymer ?
#
loop_
_entity_poly.entity_id
_entity_poly.type
_entity_poly.pdbx_seq_one_letter_code
_entity_poly.pdbx_strand_id
1 'polypeptide(L)'
;MEFLFEYGLFFAKVATLLVAFVVVVSVVVGASQKNKYGEGRGHLEITPLNQQFEDLKDTMLIATTDESLQKAEEKKLTKAKKKLLSEQKKTAKNVSESDVTKRSKVYVLNFDGNISASAVGHLREEITAVLTQATPNDEVLLKLESAGGMVHSYGLASSQLDRLRKKNVPLTVCVDKVAASGGYMMACVADKILAAPFAIIGSIGVVAQMPNFNKVLKKNDVEFELLTAGEHKRTLTMFGENTEKGREKFIEELEETHQLFKEYVSTRRPQIDIDKIATGEIWYGSR
;
A
#
# COMPACT_ATOMS: atom_id res chain seq x y z
N MET A 1 47.72 13.58 -46.13
CA MET A 1 46.69 14.45 -45.53
C MET A 1 45.36 13.70 -45.35
N GLU A 2 44.89 12.93 -46.32
CA GLU A 2 43.66 12.12 -46.22
C GLU A 2 43.66 11.11 -45.05
N PHE A 3 44.78 10.36 -44.89
CA PHE A 3 44.90 9.39 -43.80
C PHE A 3 44.73 9.99 -42.38
N LEU A 4 45.30 11.17 -42.18
CA LEU A 4 45.14 11.90 -40.89
C LEU A 4 43.70 12.38 -40.66
N PHE A 5 43.00 12.74 -41.72
CA PHE A 5 41.62 13.16 -41.67
C PHE A 5 40.68 11.98 -41.36
N GLU A 6 40.84 10.84 -42.03
CA GLU A 6 40.06 9.62 -41.79
C GLU A 6 40.28 9.07 -40.36
N TYR A 7 41.56 9.07 -39.90
CA TYR A 7 41.90 8.66 -38.55
C TYR A 7 41.29 9.58 -37.50
N GLY A 8 41.31 10.91 -37.75
CA GLY A 8 40.64 11.90 -36.88
C GLY A 8 39.11 11.72 -36.82
N LEU A 9 38.50 11.40 -37.96
CA LEU A 9 37.06 11.15 -38.07
C LEU A 9 36.63 9.84 -37.37
N PHE A 10 37.46 8.81 -37.48
CA PHE A 10 37.29 7.55 -36.75
C PHE A 10 37.36 7.78 -35.21
N PHE A 11 38.38 8.52 -34.78
CA PHE A 11 38.60 8.83 -33.38
C PHE A 11 37.42 9.68 -32.80
N ALA A 12 36.92 10.64 -33.55
CA ALA A 12 35.76 11.44 -33.19
C ALA A 12 34.49 10.59 -33.02
N LYS A 13 34.24 9.64 -33.93
CA LYS A 13 33.11 8.70 -33.83
C LYS A 13 33.21 7.81 -32.59
N VAL A 14 34.40 7.25 -32.31
CA VAL A 14 34.64 6.40 -31.14
C VAL A 14 34.48 7.21 -29.87
N ALA A 15 34.99 8.44 -29.80
CA ALA A 15 34.82 9.32 -28.64
C ALA A 15 33.33 9.67 -28.38
N THR A 16 32.58 9.95 -29.47
CA THR A 16 31.16 10.22 -29.37
C THR A 16 30.35 9.03 -28.81
N LEU A 17 30.67 7.82 -29.32
CA LEU A 17 30.05 6.58 -28.82
C LEU A 17 30.37 6.32 -27.33
N LEU A 18 31.63 6.58 -26.94
CA LEU A 18 32.09 6.43 -25.56
C LEU A 18 31.36 7.40 -24.61
N VAL A 19 31.24 8.68 -25.02
CA VAL A 19 30.47 9.68 -24.27
C VAL A 19 29.00 9.29 -24.16
N ALA A 20 28.38 8.87 -25.27
CA ALA A 20 27.00 8.40 -25.27
C ALA A 20 26.81 7.21 -24.32
N PHE A 21 27.70 6.24 -24.32
CA PHE A 21 27.68 5.09 -23.40
C PHE A 21 27.82 5.53 -21.95
N VAL A 22 28.75 6.41 -21.62
CA VAL A 22 28.92 6.95 -20.25
C VAL A 22 27.66 7.68 -19.78
N VAL A 23 27.01 8.48 -20.65
CA VAL A 23 25.76 9.15 -20.32
C VAL A 23 24.66 8.14 -20.04
N VAL A 24 24.48 7.12 -20.89
CA VAL A 24 23.47 6.07 -20.66
C VAL A 24 23.73 5.32 -19.36
N VAL A 25 24.97 4.92 -19.10
CA VAL A 25 25.34 4.25 -17.83
C VAL A 25 25.08 5.17 -16.63
N SER A 26 25.41 6.45 -16.74
CA SER A 26 25.18 7.44 -15.67
C SER A 26 23.68 7.62 -15.38
N VAL A 27 22.83 7.64 -16.42
CA VAL A 27 21.37 7.72 -16.27
C VAL A 27 20.83 6.44 -15.62
N VAL A 28 21.27 5.27 -16.05
CA VAL A 28 20.84 3.98 -15.49
C VAL A 28 21.30 3.84 -14.03
N VAL A 29 22.54 4.18 -13.73
CA VAL A 29 23.08 4.17 -12.34
C VAL A 29 22.37 5.21 -11.48
N GLY A 30 22.14 6.42 -12.01
CA GLY A 30 21.40 7.47 -11.31
C GLY A 30 19.95 7.09 -11.01
N ALA A 31 19.27 6.44 -11.95
CA ALA A 31 17.91 5.91 -11.76
C ALA A 31 17.89 4.75 -10.73
N SER A 32 18.90 3.88 -10.76
CA SER A 32 19.06 2.78 -9.80
C SER A 32 19.42 3.28 -8.39
N GLN A 33 20.20 4.36 -8.27
CA GLN A 33 20.53 4.96 -6.98
C GLN A 33 19.34 5.74 -6.37
N LYS A 34 18.49 6.37 -7.19
CA LYS A 34 17.28 7.01 -6.70
C LYS A 34 16.35 6.04 -5.95
N ASN A 35 16.33 4.77 -6.38
CA ASN A 35 15.60 3.71 -5.67
C ASN A 35 16.29 3.19 -4.39
N LYS A 36 17.59 3.41 -4.22
CA LYS A 36 18.34 2.98 -3.01
C LYS A 36 18.40 4.03 -1.91
N TYR A 37 18.19 5.31 -2.22
CA TYR A 37 18.14 6.37 -1.21
C TYR A 37 16.77 6.50 -0.51
N GLY A 38 15.80 5.64 -0.83
CA GLY A 38 14.48 5.57 -0.18
C GLY A 38 14.43 4.79 1.14
N GLU A 39 15.52 4.19 1.61
CA GLU A 39 15.59 3.50 2.92
C GLU A 39 16.09 4.40 4.07
N GLY A 40 16.27 5.69 3.85
CA GLY A 40 16.39 6.68 4.93
C GLY A 40 15.03 6.80 5.63
N ARG A 41 15.03 6.84 6.96
CA ARG A 41 13.85 7.05 7.82
C ARG A 41 12.86 7.98 7.14
N GLY A 42 11.70 7.44 6.75
CA GLY A 42 10.68 8.18 6.03
C GLY A 42 10.31 9.46 6.78
N HIS A 43 10.03 10.53 6.05
CA HIS A 43 9.50 11.75 6.64
C HIS A 43 7.99 11.54 6.85
N LEU A 44 7.56 11.55 8.12
CA LEU A 44 6.13 11.48 8.45
C LEU A 44 5.53 12.88 8.25
N GLU A 45 4.67 13.02 7.25
CA GLU A 45 3.88 14.23 7.02
C GLU A 45 2.51 14.09 7.67
N ILE A 46 2.16 15.04 8.52
CA ILE A 46 0.86 15.06 9.21
C ILE A 46 0.07 16.25 8.71
N THR A 47 -1.04 15.98 8.05
CA THR A 47 -1.91 17.01 7.49
C THR A 47 -3.21 17.12 8.27
N PRO A 48 -3.55 18.28 8.87
CA PRO A 48 -4.80 18.49 9.59
C PRO A 48 -5.97 18.64 8.59
N LEU A 49 -6.69 17.55 8.32
CA LEU A 49 -7.78 17.49 7.33
C LEU A 49 -8.90 18.50 7.62
N ASN A 50 -9.26 18.71 8.89
CA ASN A 50 -10.28 19.69 9.24
C ASN A 50 -9.91 21.09 8.75
N GLN A 51 -8.62 21.45 8.83
CA GLN A 51 -8.16 22.75 8.30
C GLN A 51 -8.29 22.83 6.79
N GLN A 52 -7.96 21.74 6.08
CA GLN A 52 -8.14 21.70 4.62
C GLN A 52 -9.61 21.88 4.21
N PHE A 53 -10.54 21.25 4.91
CA PHE A 53 -11.97 21.41 4.64
C PHE A 53 -12.46 22.83 4.89
N GLU A 54 -12.02 23.47 5.97
CA GLU A 54 -12.35 24.88 6.21
C GLU A 54 -11.75 25.79 5.15
N ASP A 55 -10.51 25.56 4.73
CA ASP A 55 -9.88 26.36 3.67
C ASP A 55 -10.57 26.17 2.31
N LEU A 56 -11.03 24.96 1.97
CA LEU A 56 -11.86 24.70 0.79
C LEU A 56 -13.19 25.43 0.85
N LYS A 57 -13.86 25.41 2.00
CA LYS A 57 -15.13 26.11 2.23
C LYS A 57 -14.95 27.61 2.06
N ASP A 58 -13.91 28.20 2.64
CA ASP A 58 -13.60 29.62 2.51
C ASP A 58 -13.31 29.99 1.05
N THR A 59 -12.54 29.15 0.34
CA THR A 59 -12.23 29.34 -1.08
C THR A 59 -13.49 29.32 -1.93
N MET A 60 -14.39 28.35 -1.70
CA MET A 60 -15.68 28.27 -2.41
C MET A 60 -16.56 29.49 -2.13
N LEU A 61 -16.63 29.92 -0.85
CA LEU A 61 -17.42 31.10 -0.47
C LEU A 61 -16.93 32.37 -1.20
N ILE A 62 -15.61 32.58 -1.23
CA ILE A 62 -15.02 33.72 -1.92
C ILE A 62 -15.28 33.64 -3.42
N ALA A 63 -15.06 32.50 -4.04
CA ALA A 63 -15.20 32.30 -5.47
C ALA A 63 -16.66 32.45 -5.98
N THR A 64 -17.65 32.19 -5.14
CA THR A 64 -19.10 32.32 -5.46
C THR A 64 -19.70 33.64 -5.04
N THR A 65 -18.95 34.52 -4.37
CA THR A 65 -19.39 35.88 -3.99
C THR A 65 -19.13 36.83 -5.13
N ASP A 66 -20.07 37.79 -5.34
CA ASP A 66 -19.93 38.84 -6.34
C ASP A 66 -18.61 39.60 -6.18
N GLU A 67 -17.94 39.90 -7.30
CA GLU A 67 -16.60 40.47 -7.34
C GLU A 67 -16.48 41.76 -6.48
N SER A 68 -17.54 42.55 -6.45
CA SER A 68 -17.64 43.80 -5.64
C SER A 68 -17.61 43.52 -4.12
N LEU A 69 -18.05 42.34 -3.68
CA LEU A 69 -18.18 41.96 -2.28
C LEU A 69 -17.04 41.05 -1.78
N GLN A 70 -16.26 40.44 -2.68
CA GLN A 70 -15.19 39.49 -2.33
C GLN A 70 -14.21 40.04 -1.28
N LYS A 71 -13.72 41.28 -1.51
CA LYS A 71 -12.78 41.92 -0.56
C LYS A 71 -13.37 42.12 0.84
N ALA A 72 -14.67 42.35 0.92
CA ALA A 72 -15.36 42.53 2.21
C ALA A 72 -15.50 41.18 2.90
N GLU A 73 -15.79 40.11 2.15
CA GLU A 73 -15.93 38.75 2.68
C GLU A 73 -14.59 38.17 3.17
N GLU A 74 -13.51 38.34 2.42
CA GLU A 74 -12.14 37.99 2.83
C GLU A 74 -11.75 38.64 4.18
N LYS A 75 -12.08 39.96 4.32
CA LYS A 75 -11.80 40.65 5.58
C LYS A 75 -12.62 40.12 6.73
N LYS A 76 -13.89 39.71 6.52
CA LYS A 76 -14.72 39.08 7.55
C LYS A 76 -14.16 37.73 7.97
N LEU A 77 -13.81 36.87 7.00
CA LEU A 77 -13.19 35.57 7.26
C LEU A 77 -11.87 35.70 8.05
N THR A 78 -11.01 36.62 7.63
CA THR A 78 -9.73 36.88 8.34
C THR A 78 -9.95 37.35 9.76
N LYS A 79 -10.93 38.23 10.00
CA LYS A 79 -11.29 38.70 11.36
C LYS A 79 -11.87 37.57 12.20
N ALA A 80 -12.75 36.74 11.62
CA ALA A 80 -13.33 35.60 12.30
C ALA A 80 -12.26 34.57 12.71
N LYS A 81 -11.33 34.20 11.80
CA LYS A 81 -10.19 33.32 12.11
C LYS A 81 -9.30 33.89 13.22
N LYS A 82 -8.97 35.20 13.19
CA LYS A 82 -8.18 35.84 14.27
C LYS A 82 -8.91 35.82 15.61
N LYS A 83 -10.23 36.07 15.62
CA LYS A 83 -11.01 36.02 16.86
C LYS A 83 -11.02 34.62 17.43
N LEU A 84 -11.30 33.60 16.61
CA LEU A 84 -11.31 32.19 17.01
C LEU A 84 -9.96 31.74 17.60
N LEU A 85 -8.85 32.09 16.94
CA LEU A 85 -7.49 31.83 17.44
C LEU A 85 -7.19 32.51 18.78
N SER A 86 -7.69 33.76 18.97
CA SER A 86 -7.52 34.48 20.22
C SER A 86 -8.32 33.87 21.37
N GLU A 87 -9.53 33.41 21.09
CA GLU A 87 -10.38 32.70 22.04
C GLU A 87 -9.78 31.34 22.43
N GLN A 88 -9.30 30.56 21.46
CA GLN A 88 -8.60 29.30 21.70
C GLN A 88 -7.35 29.50 22.59
N LYS A 89 -6.55 30.55 22.33
CA LYS A 89 -5.38 30.89 23.16
C LYS A 89 -5.78 31.29 24.59
N LYS A 90 -6.89 31.98 24.77
CA LYS A 90 -7.40 32.34 26.12
C LYS A 90 -7.88 31.10 26.87
N THR A 91 -8.63 30.25 26.18
CA THR A 91 -9.13 28.99 26.76
C THR A 91 -7.96 28.08 27.15
N ALA A 92 -6.96 27.93 26.26
CA ALA A 92 -5.77 27.12 26.55
C ALA A 92 -4.94 27.61 27.75
N LYS A 93 -4.98 28.92 28.08
CA LYS A 93 -4.30 29.46 29.25
C LYS A 93 -5.02 29.21 30.57
N ASN A 94 -6.33 28.99 30.52
CA ASN A 94 -7.19 28.86 31.71
C ASN A 94 -7.58 27.42 32.03
N VAL A 95 -7.20 26.44 31.19
CA VAL A 95 -7.51 25.02 31.41
C VAL A 95 -6.34 24.39 32.13
N SER A 96 -6.59 23.86 33.34
CA SER A 96 -5.64 22.97 34.01
C SER A 96 -5.47 21.68 33.20
N GLU A 97 -4.30 21.03 33.26
CA GLU A 97 -4.00 19.80 32.51
C GLU A 97 -5.04 18.68 32.72
N SER A 98 -5.79 18.72 33.83
CA SER A 98 -6.84 17.76 34.19
C SER A 98 -8.17 17.97 33.45
N ASP A 99 -8.45 19.17 32.91
CA ASP A 99 -9.73 19.53 32.31
C ASP A 99 -9.74 19.57 30.76
N VAL A 100 -8.59 19.22 30.13
CA VAL A 100 -8.57 19.05 28.70
C VAL A 100 -9.34 17.75 28.37
N THR A 101 -10.64 17.87 28.18
CA THR A 101 -11.42 16.82 27.52
C THR A 101 -10.76 16.59 26.16
N LYS A 102 -9.90 15.58 26.09
CA LYS A 102 -9.22 15.19 24.84
C LYS A 102 -10.29 14.86 23.82
N ARG A 103 -10.52 15.77 22.88
CA ARG A 103 -11.41 15.48 21.73
C ARG A 103 -10.89 14.23 21.06
N SER A 104 -11.78 13.29 20.76
CA SER A 104 -11.45 12.12 19.97
C SER A 104 -10.87 12.54 18.62
N LYS A 105 -9.85 11.84 18.18
CA LYS A 105 -9.17 12.10 16.91
C LYS A 105 -9.44 10.96 15.95
N VAL A 106 -9.54 11.27 14.66
CA VAL A 106 -9.55 10.28 13.59
C VAL A 106 -8.24 10.40 12.83
N TYR A 107 -7.44 9.34 12.87
CA TYR A 107 -6.19 9.24 12.11
C TYR A 107 -6.50 8.59 10.77
N VAL A 108 -6.27 9.30 9.67
CA VAL A 108 -6.52 8.79 8.33
C VAL A 108 -5.21 8.31 7.73
N LEU A 109 -5.14 7.02 7.41
CA LEU A 109 -4.03 6.37 6.76
C LEU A 109 -4.43 5.95 5.34
N ASN A 110 -3.46 5.83 4.45
CA ASN A 110 -3.69 5.37 3.09
C ASN A 110 -2.81 4.18 2.79
N PHE A 111 -3.37 3.14 2.17
CA PHE A 111 -2.61 2.01 1.68
C PHE A 111 -3.02 1.67 0.25
N ASP A 112 -2.12 1.90 -0.67
CA ASP A 112 -2.21 1.46 -2.07
C ASP A 112 -1.27 0.28 -2.27
N GLY A 113 -1.85 -0.91 -2.41
CA GLY A 113 -1.15 -2.19 -2.36
C GLY A 113 -0.91 -2.78 -3.74
N ASN A 114 0.35 -2.89 -4.14
CA ASN A 114 0.80 -3.68 -5.27
C ASN A 114 1.03 -5.16 -4.89
N ILE A 115 1.46 -6.01 -5.86
CA ILE A 115 1.67 -7.45 -5.65
C ILE A 115 2.60 -7.75 -4.46
N SER A 116 3.63 -6.95 -4.24
CA SER A 116 4.60 -7.12 -3.15
C SER A 116 4.23 -6.40 -1.86
N ALA A 117 3.09 -5.69 -1.82
CA ALA A 117 2.68 -4.83 -0.71
C ALA A 117 3.79 -3.85 -0.29
N SER A 118 4.47 -3.22 -1.26
CA SER A 118 5.65 -2.39 -0.99
C SER A 118 5.40 -1.23 -0.02
N ALA A 119 4.16 -0.76 0.09
CA ALA A 119 3.75 0.27 1.04
C ALA A 119 3.76 -0.19 2.52
N VAL A 120 3.99 -1.48 2.82
CA VAL A 120 3.94 -2.01 4.20
C VAL A 120 4.96 -1.36 5.13
N GLY A 121 6.11 -0.93 4.60
CA GLY A 121 7.12 -0.20 5.37
C GLY A 121 6.57 1.11 5.93
N HIS A 122 5.93 1.91 5.08
CA HIS A 122 5.30 3.18 5.44
C HIS A 122 4.15 2.97 6.41
N LEU A 123 3.25 2.04 6.10
CA LEU A 123 2.14 1.69 7.00
C LEU A 123 2.63 1.32 8.42
N ARG A 124 3.73 0.60 8.52
CA ARG A 124 4.34 0.23 9.81
C ARG A 124 4.78 1.47 10.61
N GLU A 125 5.43 2.43 9.95
CA GLU A 125 5.88 3.67 10.57
C GLU A 125 4.70 4.55 10.98
N GLU A 126 3.72 4.71 10.10
CA GLU A 126 2.48 5.46 10.37
C GLU A 126 1.72 4.87 11.56
N ILE A 127 1.49 3.56 11.60
CA ILE A 127 0.83 2.89 12.72
C ILE A 127 1.65 3.06 14.01
N THR A 128 2.98 2.98 13.92
CA THR A 128 3.83 3.20 15.08
C THR A 128 3.67 4.62 15.61
N ALA A 129 3.67 5.63 14.73
CA ALA A 129 3.47 7.02 15.10
C ALA A 129 2.09 7.24 15.74
N VAL A 130 1.03 6.72 15.12
CA VAL A 130 -0.33 6.78 15.67
C VAL A 130 -0.38 6.19 17.08
N LEU A 131 0.17 5.00 17.27
CA LEU A 131 0.17 4.29 18.55
C LEU A 131 0.96 4.99 19.67
N THR A 132 1.80 5.99 19.35
CA THR A 132 2.45 6.83 20.38
C THR A 132 1.50 7.81 21.04
N GLN A 133 0.37 8.13 20.38
CA GLN A 133 -0.56 9.18 20.81
C GLN A 133 -2.01 8.71 20.92
N ALA A 134 -2.40 7.70 20.15
CA ALA A 134 -3.77 7.24 20.09
C ALA A 134 -4.22 6.60 21.41
N THR A 135 -5.46 6.87 21.76
CA THR A 135 -6.17 6.30 22.89
C THR A 135 -7.37 5.48 22.39
N PRO A 136 -8.01 4.66 23.23
CA PRO A 136 -9.22 3.92 22.84
C PRO A 136 -10.42 4.80 22.43
N ASN A 137 -10.38 6.11 22.73
CA ASN A 137 -11.39 7.07 22.28
C ASN A 137 -11.13 7.64 20.88
N ASP A 138 -9.94 7.39 20.34
CA ASP A 138 -9.58 7.79 18.99
C ASP A 138 -9.92 6.68 18.00
N GLU A 139 -9.90 6.98 16.69
CA GLU A 139 -10.20 6.02 15.63
C GLU A 139 -9.12 6.11 14.55
N VAL A 140 -8.78 4.98 13.95
CA VAL A 140 -8.00 4.92 12.71
C VAL A 140 -8.93 4.59 11.55
N LEU A 141 -8.89 5.42 10.52
CA LEU A 141 -9.55 5.19 9.25
C LEU A 141 -8.49 4.88 8.21
N LEU A 142 -8.49 3.65 7.72
CA LEU A 142 -7.59 3.23 6.64
C LEU A 142 -8.32 3.26 5.30
N LYS A 143 -7.87 4.11 4.39
CA LYS A 143 -8.26 4.03 2.98
C LYS A 143 -7.42 2.94 2.33
N LEU A 144 -8.08 1.87 1.92
CA LEU A 144 -7.43 0.68 1.38
C LEU A 144 -7.80 0.49 -0.09
N GLU A 145 -6.79 0.43 -0.95
CA GLU A 145 -6.94 0.04 -2.34
C GLU A 145 -5.92 -1.06 -2.66
N SER A 146 -6.36 -2.30 -2.87
CA SER A 146 -5.49 -3.41 -3.25
C SER A 146 -6.25 -4.61 -3.82
N ALA A 147 -5.78 -5.12 -4.94
CA ALA A 147 -6.23 -6.40 -5.49
C ALA A 147 -5.57 -7.63 -4.82
N GLY A 148 -4.66 -7.41 -3.86
CA GLY A 148 -3.89 -8.46 -3.21
C GLY A 148 -2.53 -8.73 -3.85
N GLY A 149 -1.92 -9.84 -3.48
CA GLY A 149 -0.58 -10.22 -3.94
C GLY A 149 0.05 -11.30 -3.08
N MET A 150 1.36 -11.19 -2.83
CA MET A 150 2.14 -12.20 -2.11
C MET A 150 1.62 -12.39 -0.68
N VAL A 151 1.28 -13.62 -0.32
CA VAL A 151 0.67 -13.98 0.97
C VAL A 151 1.47 -13.47 2.16
N HIS A 152 2.79 -13.69 2.16
CA HIS A 152 3.66 -13.26 3.27
C HIS A 152 3.75 -11.73 3.41
N SER A 153 3.68 -10.98 2.29
CA SER A 153 3.71 -9.52 2.30
C SER A 153 2.41 -8.93 2.85
N TYR A 154 1.28 -9.46 2.41
CA TYR A 154 -0.03 -9.05 2.92
C TYR A 154 -0.31 -9.55 4.34
N GLY A 155 0.20 -10.73 4.69
CA GLY A 155 0.21 -11.21 6.07
C GLY A 155 0.96 -10.26 7.01
N LEU A 156 2.12 -9.73 6.57
CA LEU A 156 2.84 -8.71 7.31
C LEU A 156 2.04 -7.40 7.42
N ALA A 157 1.44 -6.92 6.32
CA ALA A 157 0.61 -5.72 6.33
C ALA A 157 -0.58 -5.84 7.28
N SER A 158 -1.30 -6.96 7.23
CA SER A 158 -2.40 -7.28 8.14
C SER A 158 -1.95 -7.31 9.60
N SER A 159 -0.77 -7.87 9.88
CA SER A 159 -0.22 -7.92 11.23
C SER A 159 0.10 -6.54 11.80
N GLN A 160 0.39 -5.55 10.95
CA GLN A 160 0.55 -4.16 11.40
C GLN A 160 -0.80 -3.58 11.86
N LEU A 161 -1.88 -3.86 11.15
CA LEU A 161 -3.23 -3.43 11.55
C LEU A 161 -3.70 -4.09 12.86
N ASP A 162 -3.36 -5.35 13.10
CA ASP A 162 -3.61 -6.05 14.36
C ASP A 162 -3.00 -5.32 15.58
N ARG A 163 -1.94 -4.53 15.39
CA ARG A 163 -1.34 -3.74 16.48
C ARG A 163 -2.31 -2.68 17.01
N LEU A 164 -3.13 -2.08 16.14
CA LEU A 164 -4.16 -1.11 16.53
C LEU A 164 -5.21 -1.79 17.42
N ARG A 165 -5.73 -2.95 16.98
CA ARG A 165 -6.72 -3.72 17.72
C ARG A 165 -6.20 -4.17 19.10
N LYS A 166 -4.96 -4.65 19.16
CA LYS A 166 -4.31 -5.03 20.44
C LYS A 166 -4.17 -3.88 21.41
N LYS A 167 -4.21 -2.64 20.94
CA LYS A 167 -4.22 -1.42 21.75
C LYS A 167 -5.62 -0.84 21.96
N ASN A 168 -6.65 -1.56 21.54
CA ASN A 168 -8.06 -1.14 21.61
C ASN A 168 -8.31 0.21 20.90
N VAL A 169 -7.57 0.49 19.83
CA VAL A 169 -7.82 1.64 18.95
C VAL A 169 -8.75 1.16 17.84
N PRO A 170 -10.00 1.67 17.75
CA PRO A 170 -10.94 1.32 16.71
C PRO A 170 -10.37 1.51 15.31
N LEU A 171 -10.58 0.52 14.45
CA LEU A 171 -10.10 0.54 13.05
C LEU A 171 -11.29 0.43 12.10
N THR A 172 -11.48 1.46 11.28
CA THR A 172 -12.40 1.45 10.14
C THR A 172 -11.60 1.39 8.84
N VAL A 173 -11.94 0.44 7.97
CA VAL A 173 -11.36 0.34 6.62
C VAL A 173 -12.38 0.83 5.59
N CYS A 174 -11.95 1.78 4.75
CA CYS A 174 -12.73 2.30 3.62
C CYS A 174 -12.18 1.73 2.31
N VAL A 175 -13.06 1.14 1.51
CA VAL A 175 -12.75 0.53 0.22
C VAL A 175 -13.53 1.25 -0.87
N ASP A 176 -12.86 2.11 -1.61
CA ASP A 176 -13.50 2.86 -2.70
C ASP A 176 -13.63 2.01 -3.98
N LYS A 177 -12.62 1.19 -4.29
CA LYS A 177 -12.56 0.42 -5.55
C LYS A 177 -12.33 -1.08 -5.33
N VAL A 178 -11.29 -1.46 -4.57
CA VAL A 178 -10.91 -2.87 -4.41
C VAL A 178 -10.17 -3.14 -3.10
N ALA A 179 -10.60 -4.21 -2.41
CA ALA A 179 -9.85 -4.87 -1.35
C ALA A 179 -10.07 -6.38 -1.48
N ALA A 180 -9.29 -7.02 -2.36
CA ALA A 180 -9.46 -8.42 -2.72
C ALA A 180 -8.23 -9.25 -2.33
N SER A 181 -8.42 -10.55 -2.08
CA SER A 181 -7.34 -11.48 -1.72
C SER A 181 -6.50 -10.95 -0.55
N GLY A 182 -5.18 -10.72 -0.71
CA GLY A 182 -4.36 -10.07 0.31
C GLY A 182 -4.90 -8.72 0.78
N GLY A 183 -5.55 -7.92 -0.09
CA GLY A 183 -6.25 -6.70 0.29
C GLY A 183 -7.40 -6.97 1.27
N TYR A 184 -8.17 -8.04 1.04
CA TYR A 184 -9.22 -8.44 1.98
C TYR A 184 -8.63 -9.03 3.28
N MET A 185 -7.48 -9.69 3.22
CA MET A 185 -6.73 -10.11 4.41
C MET A 185 -6.40 -8.91 5.32
N MET A 186 -6.12 -7.74 4.76
CA MET A 186 -5.97 -6.50 5.53
C MET A 186 -7.32 -5.97 6.00
N ALA A 187 -8.31 -5.90 5.10
CA ALA A 187 -9.62 -5.34 5.41
C ALA A 187 -10.34 -6.09 6.54
N CYS A 188 -10.24 -7.43 6.59
CA CYS A 188 -10.92 -8.25 7.58
C CYS A 188 -10.45 -7.99 9.03
N VAL A 189 -9.29 -7.36 9.23
CA VAL A 189 -8.77 -6.97 10.55
C VAL A 189 -9.60 -5.86 11.19
N ALA A 190 -10.23 -5.01 10.39
CA ALA A 190 -10.96 -3.83 10.86
C ALA A 190 -12.21 -4.18 11.71
N ASP A 191 -12.57 -3.33 12.63
CA ASP A 191 -13.82 -3.43 13.36
C ASP A 191 -15.00 -3.14 12.41
N LYS A 192 -14.82 -2.21 11.48
CA LYS A 192 -15.82 -1.82 10.48
C LYS A 192 -15.19 -1.73 9.08
N ILE A 193 -15.89 -2.27 8.09
CA ILE A 193 -15.55 -2.10 6.68
C ILE A 193 -16.65 -1.27 6.02
N LEU A 194 -16.25 -0.19 5.34
CA LEU A 194 -17.11 0.64 4.52
C LEU A 194 -16.68 0.44 3.06
N ALA A 195 -17.52 -0.21 2.28
CA ALA A 195 -17.24 -0.45 0.87
C ALA A 195 -18.20 0.38 -0.01
N ALA A 196 -17.67 1.01 -1.06
CA ALA A 196 -18.50 1.63 -2.09
C ALA A 196 -19.38 0.55 -2.77
N PRO A 197 -20.56 0.88 -3.30
CA PRO A 197 -21.50 -0.13 -3.83
C PRO A 197 -20.90 -1.06 -4.90
N PHE A 198 -19.97 -0.55 -5.71
CA PHE A 198 -19.27 -1.32 -6.74
C PHE A 198 -17.83 -1.70 -6.37
N ALA A 199 -17.40 -1.43 -5.15
CA ALA A 199 -16.10 -1.88 -4.70
C ALA A 199 -16.03 -3.40 -4.69
N ILE A 200 -14.93 -3.93 -5.20
CA ILE A 200 -14.63 -5.36 -5.23
C ILE A 200 -14.01 -5.75 -3.89
N ILE A 201 -14.60 -6.74 -3.21
CA ILE A 201 -14.10 -7.29 -1.95
C ILE A 201 -14.07 -8.82 -2.02
N GLY A 202 -13.42 -9.46 -1.05
CA GLY A 202 -13.37 -10.92 -0.97
C GLY A 202 -12.22 -11.51 -1.79
N SER A 203 -12.51 -12.35 -2.78
CA SER A 203 -11.50 -13.15 -3.49
C SER A 203 -10.60 -13.92 -2.52
N ILE A 204 -11.24 -14.60 -1.55
CA ILE A 204 -10.54 -15.39 -0.53
C ILE A 204 -10.14 -16.71 -1.15
N GLY A 205 -8.96 -16.73 -1.72
CA GLY A 205 -8.38 -17.87 -2.42
C GLY A 205 -6.89 -17.68 -2.64
N VAL A 206 -6.23 -18.74 -3.09
CA VAL A 206 -4.79 -18.76 -3.38
C VAL A 206 -4.59 -19.24 -4.81
N VAL A 207 -3.76 -18.54 -5.56
CA VAL A 207 -3.43 -18.91 -6.94
C VAL A 207 -1.92 -18.89 -7.12
N ALA A 208 -1.40 -19.86 -7.85
CA ALA A 208 -0.03 -19.85 -8.34
C ALA A 208 -0.04 -20.07 -9.86
N GLN A 209 0.70 -19.25 -10.58
CA GLN A 209 0.86 -19.35 -12.02
C GLN A 209 2.35 -19.37 -12.37
N MET A 210 2.76 -20.39 -13.09
CA MET A 210 4.14 -20.56 -13.48
C MET A 210 4.20 -21.23 -14.87
N PRO A 211 4.83 -20.59 -15.88
CA PRO A 211 5.08 -21.25 -17.15
C PRO A 211 6.13 -22.37 -16.97
N ASN A 212 6.04 -23.42 -17.78
CA ASN A 212 7.07 -24.45 -17.82
C ASN A 212 7.66 -24.54 -19.22
N PHE A 213 8.93 -24.27 -19.36
CA PHE A 213 9.70 -24.25 -20.63
C PHE A 213 10.51 -25.53 -20.87
N ASN A 214 10.41 -26.55 -20.00
CA ASN A 214 11.22 -27.78 -20.11
C ASN A 214 11.15 -28.42 -21.49
N LYS A 215 9.93 -28.54 -22.06
CA LYS A 215 9.75 -29.13 -23.41
C LYS A 215 10.43 -28.30 -24.52
N VAL A 216 10.47 -26.97 -24.37
CA VAL A 216 11.14 -26.08 -25.32
C VAL A 216 12.65 -26.25 -25.23
N LEU A 217 13.20 -26.35 -24.02
CA LEU A 217 14.63 -26.60 -23.81
C LEU A 217 15.05 -27.94 -24.40
N LYS A 218 14.33 -29.03 -24.08
CA LYS A 218 14.58 -30.38 -24.63
C LYS A 218 14.53 -30.40 -26.16
N LYS A 219 13.60 -29.68 -26.77
CA LYS A 219 13.49 -29.59 -28.25
C LYS A 219 14.67 -28.90 -28.90
N ASN A 220 15.38 -28.04 -28.17
CA ASN A 220 16.54 -27.29 -28.65
C ASN A 220 17.87 -27.86 -28.11
N ASP A 221 17.88 -29.12 -27.68
CA ASP A 221 19.06 -29.82 -27.15
C ASP A 221 19.74 -29.07 -25.98
N VAL A 222 18.94 -28.36 -25.16
CA VAL A 222 19.36 -27.69 -23.94
C VAL A 222 18.99 -28.53 -22.73
N GLU A 223 19.98 -28.97 -21.98
CA GLU A 223 19.81 -29.65 -20.71
C GLU A 223 19.73 -28.62 -19.57
N PHE A 224 18.81 -28.88 -18.64
CA PHE A 224 18.66 -28.08 -17.41
C PHE A 224 18.79 -28.99 -16.20
N GLU A 225 19.86 -28.82 -15.44
CA GLU A 225 20.10 -29.56 -14.20
C GLU A 225 19.57 -28.78 -13.01
N LEU A 226 18.77 -29.45 -12.17
CA LEU A 226 18.27 -28.93 -10.90
C LEU A 226 18.71 -29.85 -9.78
N LEU A 227 19.73 -29.42 -9.07
CA LEU A 227 20.28 -30.15 -7.91
C LEU A 227 19.70 -29.58 -6.62
N THR A 228 19.01 -30.40 -5.85
CA THR A 228 18.39 -29.97 -4.58
C THR A 228 18.72 -30.95 -3.46
N ALA A 229 18.86 -30.45 -2.26
CA ALA A 229 18.88 -31.22 -1.03
C ALA A 229 17.58 -30.95 -0.25
N GLY A 230 16.91 -32.03 0.15
CA GLY A 230 15.56 -32.01 0.72
C GLY A 230 14.48 -32.34 -0.34
N GLU A 231 13.64 -33.33 -0.01
CA GLU A 231 12.69 -33.94 -0.94
C GLU A 231 11.73 -32.92 -1.58
N HIS A 232 11.27 -31.93 -0.82
CA HIS A 232 10.29 -30.94 -1.26
C HIS A 232 10.88 -29.53 -1.42
N LYS A 233 12.22 -29.42 -1.60
CA LYS A 233 12.87 -28.10 -1.75
C LYS A 233 12.42 -27.35 -3.01
N ARG A 234 12.06 -28.10 -4.05
CA ARG A 234 11.47 -27.61 -5.32
C ARG A 234 10.41 -28.61 -5.78
N THR A 235 9.16 -28.25 -5.63
CA THR A 235 8.01 -29.04 -6.05
C THR A 235 7.71 -28.82 -7.53
N LEU A 236 7.71 -27.57 -7.96
CA LEU A 236 7.57 -27.16 -9.36
C LEU A 236 8.70 -26.22 -9.78
N THR A 237 9.03 -26.22 -11.07
CA THR A 237 10.10 -25.42 -11.67
C THR A 237 9.71 -24.94 -13.06
N MET A 238 10.26 -23.80 -13.48
CA MET A 238 10.02 -23.21 -14.79
C MET A 238 10.78 -23.94 -15.92
N PHE A 239 11.94 -24.51 -15.64
CA PHE A 239 12.82 -25.05 -16.68
C PHE A 239 13.05 -26.55 -16.55
N GLY A 240 13.04 -27.10 -15.35
CA GLY A 240 13.14 -28.52 -15.10
C GLY A 240 11.85 -29.28 -15.39
N GLU A 241 11.92 -30.59 -15.29
CA GLU A 241 10.78 -31.47 -15.40
C GLU A 241 9.93 -31.42 -14.13
N ASN A 242 8.61 -31.18 -14.31
CA ASN A 242 7.66 -31.20 -13.20
C ASN A 242 7.02 -32.58 -13.11
N THR A 243 7.30 -33.30 -12.02
CA THR A 243 6.75 -34.63 -11.76
C THR A 243 5.34 -34.52 -11.19
N GLU A 244 4.54 -35.60 -11.32
CA GLU A 244 3.20 -35.68 -10.73
C GLU A 244 3.27 -35.53 -9.20
N LYS A 245 4.17 -36.23 -8.54
CA LYS A 245 4.42 -36.11 -7.09
C LYS A 245 4.75 -34.68 -6.66
N GLY A 246 5.56 -33.96 -7.46
CA GLY A 246 5.88 -32.55 -7.19
C GLY A 246 4.64 -31.66 -7.35
N ARG A 247 3.77 -31.95 -8.32
CA ARG A 247 2.50 -31.26 -8.56
C ARG A 247 1.52 -31.47 -7.43
N GLU A 248 1.32 -32.72 -7.00
CA GLU A 248 0.46 -33.07 -5.86
C GLU A 248 0.90 -32.31 -4.59
N LYS A 249 2.20 -32.34 -4.28
CA LYS A 249 2.73 -31.62 -3.11
C LYS A 249 2.54 -30.10 -3.21
N PHE A 250 2.70 -29.54 -4.38
CA PHE A 250 2.47 -28.12 -4.60
C PHE A 250 1.00 -27.71 -4.41
N ILE A 251 0.05 -28.56 -4.86
CA ILE A 251 -1.39 -28.36 -4.64
C ILE A 251 -1.70 -28.43 -3.15
N GLU A 252 -1.16 -29.41 -2.43
CA GLU A 252 -1.28 -29.51 -0.95
C GLU A 252 -0.82 -28.21 -0.26
N GLU A 253 0.33 -27.65 -0.63
CA GLU A 253 0.85 -26.38 -0.10
C GLU A 253 -0.09 -25.19 -0.39
N LEU A 254 -0.74 -25.16 -1.57
CA LEU A 254 -1.76 -24.15 -1.90
C LEU A 254 -3.00 -24.30 -1.03
N GLU A 255 -3.47 -25.53 -0.83
CA GLU A 255 -4.66 -25.83 -0.01
C GLU A 255 -4.40 -25.48 1.46
N GLU A 256 -3.21 -25.83 2.01
CA GLU A 256 -2.80 -25.42 3.34
C GLU A 256 -2.79 -23.90 3.49
N THR A 257 -2.25 -23.18 2.51
CA THR A 257 -2.23 -21.72 2.51
C THR A 257 -3.64 -21.14 2.45
N HIS A 258 -4.53 -21.73 1.65
CA HIS A 258 -5.93 -21.33 1.58
C HIS A 258 -6.66 -21.58 2.92
N GLN A 259 -6.41 -22.71 3.54
CA GLN A 259 -6.97 -23.01 4.86
C GLN A 259 -6.51 -22.01 5.93
N LEU A 260 -5.23 -21.65 5.96
CA LEU A 260 -4.73 -20.57 6.83
C LEU A 260 -5.41 -19.23 6.57
N PHE A 261 -5.69 -18.90 5.32
CA PHE A 261 -6.41 -17.68 4.99
C PHE A 261 -7.88 -17.73 5.47
N LYS A 262 -8.57 -18.86 5.29
CA LYS A 262 -9.92 -19.09 5.82
C LYS A 262 -9.97 -18.90 7.33
N GLU A 263 -9.07 -19.53 8.06
CA GLU A 263 -8.96 -19.41 9.52
C GLU A 263 -8.67 -17.98 9.96
N TYR A 264 -7.80 -17.29 9.23
CA TYR A 264 -7.48 -15.89 9.51
C TYR A 264 -8.70 -14.98 9.39
N VAL A 265 -9.51 -15.17 8.35
CA VAL A 265 -10.74 -14.40 8.13
C VAL A 265 -11.82 -14.77 9.14
N SER A 266 -12.09 -16.06 9.36
CA SER A 266 -13.15 -16.53 10.25
C SER A 266 -12.95 -16.07 11.69
N THR A 267 -11.70 -16.05 12.16
CA THR A 267 -11.35 -15.55 13.51
C THR A 267 -11.68 -14.06 13.66
N ARG A 268 -11.57 -13.26 12.60
CA ARG A 268 -11.78 -11.81 12.62
C ARG A 268 -13.20 -11.40 12.25
N ARG A 269 -13.88 -12.25 11.52
CA ARG A 269 -15.24 -12.06 11.01
C ARG A 269 -16.13 -13.26 11.35
N PRO A 270 -16.37 -13.54 12.63
CA PRO A 270 -17.12 -14.72 13.05
C PRO A 270 -18.59 -14.71 12.59
N GLN A 271 -19.11 -13.56 12.17
CA GLN A 271 -20.48 -13.42 11.65
C GLN A 271 -20.63 -13.92 10.20
N ILE A 272 -19.52 -14.25 9.51
CA ILE A 272 -19.52 -14.66 8.09
C ILE A 272 -19.38 -16.16 8.00
N ASP A 273 -20.19 -16.81 7.15
CA ASP A 273 -20.02 -18.20 6.80
C ASP A 273 -18.84 -18.33 5.83
N ILE A 274 -17.67 -18.68 6.37
CA ILE A 274 -16.41 -18.70 5.63
C ILE A 274 -16.44 -19.66 4.45
N ASP A 275 -17.12 -20.80 4.56
CA ASP A 275 -17.15 -21.80 3.51
C ASP A 275 -17.95 -21.36 2.29
N LYS A 276 -18.93 -20.46 2.49
CA LYS A 276 -19.68 -19.86 1.39
C LYS A 276 -18.93 -18.76 0.65
N ILE A 277 -18.04 -18.04 1.33
CA ILE A 277 -17.39 -16.87 0.74
C ILE A 277 -15.92 -17.09 0.37
N ALA A 278 -15.29 -18.13 0.88
CA ALA A 278 -13.87 -18.44 0.60
C ALA A 278 -13.72 -19.41 -0.59
N THR A 279 -14.44 -19.15 -1.65
CA THR A 279 -14.42 -19.91 -2.91
C THR A 279 -13.47 -19.30 -3.95
N GLY A 280 -12.83 -18.17 -3.61
CA GLY A 280 -12.02 -17.39 -4.56
C GLY A 280 -12.83 -16.37 -5.36
N GLU A 281 -14.16 -16.33 -5.19
CA GLU A 281 -15.04 -15.38 -5.87
C GLU A 281 -14.89 -13.97 -5.32
N ILE A 282 -15.25 -13.00 -6.17
CA ILE A 282 -15.34 -11.59 -5.78
C ILE A 282 -16.77 -11.24 -5.39
N TRP A 283 -16.88 -10.27 -4.47
CA TRP A 283 -18.14 -9.69 -4.02
C TRP A 283 -18.14 -8.20 -4.24
N TYR A 284 -19.31 -7.61 -4.39
CA TYR A 284 -19.46 -6.16 -4.48
C TYR A 284 -19.94 -5.57 -3.16
N GLY A 285 -19.56 -4.35 -2.85
CA GLY A 285 -19.90 -3.68 -1.59
C GLY A 285 -21.40 -3.53 -1.32
N SER A 286 -22.24 -3.67 -2.35
CA SER A 286 -23.70 -3.63 -2.24
C SER A 286 -24.36 -4.98 -1.92
N ARG A 287 -23.58 -6.08 -1.76
CA ARG A 287 -24.10 -7.46 -1.59
C ARG A 287 -23.64 -8.10 -0.32
#